data_7cedc4d3658e517bf49319e2d99686a2
#
_entry.id   7cedc4d3658e517bf49319e2d99686a2
#
_cell.length_a   1.000
_cell.length_b   1.000
_cell.length_c   1.000
_cell.angle_alpha   90.00
_cell.angle_beta   90.00
_cell.angle_gamma   90.00
#
_symmetry.space_group_name_H-M   'P 1'
#
loop_
_entity.id
_entity.type
_entity.pdbx_description
1 polymer ?
#
loop_
_entity_poly.entity_id
_entity_poly.type
_entity_poly.pdbx_seq_one_letter_code
_entity_poly.pdbx_strand_id
1 'polypeptide(L)'
;MTCIEDTLLAVEGGADAVGFIFYKKSPRYVSEKLVKSIISKLPPFVETVGVFVDESEDRINRIVDSCKLDAVQLHGDESPAFCNKINRKVIKAVRVKGLDSFIDLPSYKVSAFLLDTYSEGQQGGTGQVFDWGLVNEGKKYGPVILAGGLDPANVTHAIQKAKPYGV
;
A
#
# COMPACT_ATOMS: atom_id res chain seq x y z
N MET A 1 3.47 2.26 9.73
CA MET A 1 4.25 2.24 10.98
C MET A 1 4.32 3.64 11.55
N THR A 2 4.22 3.80 12.87
CA THR A 2 4.18 5.12 13.55
C THR A 2 5.27 5.28 14.62
N CYS A 3 5.94 4.21 15.00
CA CYS A 3 7.10 4.23 15.89
C CYS A 3 8.13 3.18 15.46
N ILE A 4 9.32 3.26 16.06
CA ILE A 4 10.42 2.38 15.70
C ILE A 4 10.24 0.98 16.27
N GLU A 5 9.69 0.89 17.47
CA GLU A 5 9.50 -0.36 18.21
C GLU A 5 8.57 -1.29 17.41
N ASP A 6 7.40 -0.79 17.00
CA ASP A 6 6.44 -1.56 16.20
C ASP A 6 7.02 -1.94 14.83
N THR A 7 7.86 -1.05 14.26
CA THR A 7 8.47 -1.32 12.96
C THR A 7 9.49 -2.47 13.05
N LEU A 8 10.35 -2.45 14.08
CA LEU A 8 11.34 -3.53 14.29
C LEU A 8 10.65 -4.84 14.65
N LEU A 9 9.60 -4.79 15.47
CA LEU A 9 8.81 -5.98 15.82
C LEU A 9 8.16 -6.63 14.57
N ALA A 10 7.63 -5.80 13.65
CA ALA A 10 7.08 -6.31 12.39
C ALA A 10 8.17 -6.99 11.52
N VAL A 11 9.35 -6.40 11.45
CA VAL A 11 10.50 -6.95 10.71
C VAL A 11 11.00 -8.25 11.36
N GLU A 12 11.10 -8.32 12.68
CA GLU A 12 11.43 -9.54 13.41
C GLU A 12 10.36 -10.63 13.19
N GLY A 13 9.09 -10.23 13.02
CA GLY A 13 7.98 -11.10 12.64
C GLY A 13 8.00 -11.57 11.18
N GLY A 14 8.98 -11.12 10.38
CA GLY A 14 9.16 -11.55 8.99
C GLY A 14 8.50 -10.64 7.95
N ALA A 15 8.21 -9.37 8.27
CA ALA A 15 7.69 -8.44 7.26
C ALA A 15 8.75 -8.12 6.21
N ASP A 16 8.43 -8.35 4.92
CA ASP A 16 9.29 -8.01 3.78
C ASP A 16 9.25 -6.51 3.45
N ALA A 17 8.19 -5.81 3.84
CA ALA A 17 8.00 -4.40 3.59
C ALA A 17 7.31 -3.68 4.76
N VAL A 18 7.67 -2.40 4.95
CA VAL A 18 7.05 -1.53 5.97
C VAL A 18 6.54 -0.24 5.36
N GLY A 19 5.29 0.15 5.69
CA GLY A 19 4.63 1.31 5.12
C GLY A 19 4.57 2.50 6.08
N PHE A 20 4.78 3.72 5.53
CA PHE A 20 4.75 5.00 6.23
C PHE A 20 3.72 5.93 5.59
N ILE A 21 2.72 6.39 6.34
CA ILE A 21 1.62 7.18 5.81
C ILE A 21 1.93 8.68 5.91
N PHE A 22 2.02 9.34 4.75
CA PHE A 22 2.26 10.79 4.65
C PHE A 22 0.97 11.62 4.44
N TYR A 23 -0.19 11.02 4.62
CA TYR A 23 -1.49 11.68 4.55
C TYR A 23 -1.87 12.28 5.90
N LYS A 24 -1.86 13.62 6.02
CA LYS A 24 -2.04 14.34 7.29
C LYS A 24 -3.36 14.10 8.01
N LYS A 25 -4.42 13.71 7.27
CA LYS A 25 -5.73 13.41 7.87
C LYS A 25 -5.80 12.00 8.47
N SER A 26 -4.79 11.16 8.22
CA SER A 26 -4.71 9.83 8.81
C SER A 26 -4.27 9.89 10.27
N PRO A 27 -4.90 9.13 11.18
CA PRO A 27 -4.42 8.98 12.56
C PRO A 27 -3.04 8.29 12.64
N ARG A 28 -2.62 7.64 11.54
CA ARG A 28 -1.32 6.96 11.39
C ARG A 28 -0.30 7.80 10.60
N TYR A 29 -0.54 9.11 10.48
CA TYR A 29 0.41 10.02 9.82
C TYR A 29 1.76 10.02 10.52
N VAL A 30 2.85 10.06 9.73
CA VAL A 30 4.22 10.19 10.23
C VAL A 30 4.98 11.31 9.54
N SER A 31 5.89 11.93 10.28
CA SER A 31 6.75 12.98 9.73
C SER A 31 7.97 12.39 9.02
N GLU A 32 8.50 13.13 8.02
CA GLU A 32 9.74 12.76 7.32
C GLU A 32 10.92 12.52 8.31
N LYS A 33 11.01 13.34 9.36
CA LYS A 33 12.06 13.20 10.40
C LYS A 33 11.99 11.85 11.11
N LEU A 34 10.78 11.44 11.49
CA LEU A 34 10.57 10.14 12.15
C LEU A 34 10.88 8.99 11.20
N VAL A 35 10.39 9.06 9.94
CA VAL A 35 10.62 8.02 8.94
C VAL A 35 12.11 7.82 8.68
N LYS A 36 12.89 8.90 8.51
CA LYS A 36 14.36 8.81 8.38
C LYS A 36 15.03 8.11 9.56
N SER A 37 14.58 8.43 10.79
CA SER A 37 15.10 7.79 12.00
C SER A 37 14.78 6.30 12.05
N ILE A 38 13.59 5.90 11.61
CA ILE A 38 13.20 4.49 11.55
C ILE A 38 14.01 3.75 10.48
N ILE A 39 14.04 4.28 9.26
CA ILE A 39 14.74 3.65 8.12
C ILE A 39 16.22 3.43 8.43
N SER A 40 16.88 4.36 9.14
CA SER A 40 18.29 4.22 9.49
C SER A 40 18.63 3.03 10.41
N LYS A 41 17.60 2.40 10.98
CA LYS A 41 17.73 1.26 11.90
C LYS A 41 17.18 -0.05 11.32
N LEU A 42 16.61 0.00 10.11
CA LEU A 42 16.12 -1.20 9.46
C LEU A 42 17.28 -2.06 8.95
N PRO A 43 17.15 -3.40 9.02
CA PRO A 43 18.10 -4.29 8.37
C PRO A 43 17.99 -4.17 6.84
N PRO A 44 19.02 -4.59 6.09
CA PRO A 44 18.92 -4.66 4.64
C PRO A 44 17.80 -5.63 4.20
N PHE A 45 17.27 -5.43 3.01
CA PHE A 45 16.23 -6.25 2.39
C PHE A 45 14.82 -6.10 2.98
N VAL A 46 14.58 -5.06 3.75
CA VAL A 46 13.21 -4.63 4.12
C VAL A 46 12.83 -3.46 3.23
N GLU A 47 11.82 -3.65 2.37
CA GLU A 47 11.33 -2.62 1.45
C GLU A 47 10.60 -1.52 2.24
N THR A 48 10.90 -0.25 1.94
CA THR A 48 10.28 0.90 2.59
C THR A 48 9.28 1.58 1.66
N VAL A 49 8.01 1.66 2.06
CA VAL A 49 6.91 2.14 1.23
C VAL A 49 6.32 3.44 1.78
N GLY A 50 6.32 4.50 0.99
CA GLY A 50 5.60 5.73 1.32
C GLY A 50 4.16 5.67 0.82
N VAL A 51 3.19 5.89 1.71
CA VAL A 51 1.76 5.89 1.37
C VAL A 51 1.26 7.33 1.26
N PHE A 52 0.69 7.66 0.11
CA PHE A 52 0.17 8.98 -0.22
C PHE A 52 -1.27 8.89 -0.70
N VAL A 53 -2.03 9.97 -0.53
CA VAL A 53 -3.42 10.11 -0.97
C VAL A 53 -3.58 11.48 -1.62
N ASP A 54 -3.81 11.51 -2.92
CA ASP A 54 -4.04 12.70 -3.74
C ASP A 54 -3.01 13.83 -3.48
N GLU A 55 -1.75 13.45 -3.31
CA GLU A 55 -0.65 14.38 -3.06
C GLU A 55 0.01 14.82 -4.37
N SER A 56 0.67 15.98 -4.38
CA SER A 56 1.38 16.47 -5.56
C SER A 56 2.61 15.63 -5.90
N GLU A 57 2.90 15.50 -7.20
CA GLU A 57 4.07 14.81 -7.73
C GLU A 57 5.37 15.31 -7.10
N ASP A 58 5.58 16.64 -7.08
CA ASP A 58 6.79 17.26 -6.53
C ASP A 58 7.01 16.91 -5.07
N ARG A 59 5.92 16.90 -4.28
CA ARG A 59 6.00 16.57 -2.87
C ARG A 59 6.29 15.08 -2.65
N ILE A 60 5.65 14.19 -3.42
CA ILE A 60 5.93 12.75 -3.37
C ILE A 60 7.39 12.50 -3.69
N ASN A 61 7.90 12.97 -4.85
CA ASN A 61 9.27 12.73 -5.28
C ASN A 61 10.28 13.31 -4.28
N ARG A 62 10.03 14.51 -3.73
CA ARG A 62 10.87 15.11 -2.69
C ARG A 62 10.93 14.25 -1.41
N ILE A 63 9.80 13.74 -0.92
CA ILE A 63 9.74 12.88 0.28
C ILE A 63 10.45 11.56 0.02
N VAL A 64 10.21 10.97 -1.13
CA VAL A 64 10.83 9.71 -1.58
C VAL A 64 12.35 9.82 -1.55
N ASP A 65 12.90 10.85 -2.16
CA ASP A 65 14.35 11.07 -2.20
C ASP A 65 14.92 11.44 -0.82
N SER A 66 14.23 12.31 -0.09
CA SER A 66 14.63 12.78 1.23
C SER A 66 14.65 11.65 2.28
N CYS A 67 13.68 10.75 2.24
CA CYS A 67 13.57 9.61 3.15
C CYS A 67 14.24 8.33 2.62
N LYS A 68 14.68 8.32 1.35
CA LYS A 68 15.24 7.14 0.64
C LYS A 68 14.24 5.98 0.61
N LEU A 69 12.99 6.27 0.26
CA LEU A 69 11.96 5.24 0.14
C LEU A 69 12.19 4.41 -1.13
N ASP A 70 11.90 3.11 -1.05
CA ASP A 70 12.07 2.16 -2.15
C ASP A 70 10.87 2.13 -3.09
N ALA A 71 9.66 2.32 -2.55
CA ALA A 71 8.41 2.29 -3.30
C ALA A 71 7.41 3.35 -2.81
N VAL A 72 6.43 3.62 -3.66
CA VAL A 72 5.32 4.55 -3.39
C VAL A 72 4.01 3.81 -3.54
N GLN A 73 3.16 3.85 -2.52
CA GLN A 73 1.77 3.43 -2.60
C GLN A 73 0.87 4.64 -2.78
N LEU A 74 0.16 4.69 -3.90
CA LEU A 74 -0.81 5.73 -4.23
C LEU A 74 -2.22 5.22 -3.87
N HIS A 75 -2.81 5.83 -2.85
CA HIS A 75 -4.05 5.32 -2.22
C HIS A 75 -5.25 6.28 -2.40
N GLY A 76 -5.11 7.27 -3.24
CA GLY A 76 -6.17 8.21 -3.66
C GLY A 76 -6.74 7.87 -5.04
N ASP A 77 -7.17 8.92 -5.76
CA ASP A 77 -7.75 8.80 -7.10
C ASP A 77 -6.74 9.18 -8.21
N GLU A 78 -5.45 8.89 -7.97
CA GLU A 78 -4.37 9.21 -8.89
C GLU A 78 -4.53 8.48 -10.22
N SER A 79 -4.45 9.23 -11.33
CA SER A 79 -4.60 8.71 -12.70
C SER A 79 -3.40 7.86 -13.16
N PRO A 80 -3.55 7.03 -14.22
CA PRO A 80 -2.43 6.32 -14.82
C PRO A 80 -1.29 7.26 -15.27
N ALA A 81 -1.63 8.42 -15.84
CA ALA A 81 -0.65 9.41 -16.26
C ALA A 81 0.12 10.01 -15.06
N PHE A 82 -0.53 10.16 -13.91
CA PHE A 82 0.12 10.60 -12.68
C PHE A 82 1.10 9.52 -12.16
N CYS A 83 0.67 8.26 -12.13
CA CYS A 83 1.52 7.16 -11.66
C CYS A 83 2.85 7.09 -12.45
N ASN A 84 2.83 7.38 -13.75
CA ASN A 84 4.02 7.35 -14.60
C ASN A 84 5.05 8.47 -14.31
N LYS A 85 4.70 9.48 -13.52
CA LYS A 85 5.60 10.59 -13.14
C LYS A 85 6.38 10.31 -11.86
N ILE A 86 6.05 9.27 -11.15
CA ILE A 86 6.72 8.92 -9.89
C ILE A 86 8.01 8.16 -10.17
N ASN A 87 9.13 8.65 -9.61
CA ASN A 87 10.48 8.13 -9.84
C ASN A 87 10.83 6.89 -8.98
N ARG A 88 9.85 6.06 -8.64
CA ARG A 88 10.02 4.82 -7.86
C ARG A 88 9.02 3.77 -8.31
N LYS A 89 9.18 2.54 -7.82
CA LYS A 89 8.14 1.51 -7.95
C LYS A 89 6.81 2.06 -7.41
N VAL A 90 5.76 1.95 -8.21
CA VAL A 90 4.41 2.39 -7.79
C VAL A 90 3.55 1.18 -7.49
N ILE A 91 2.89 1.22 -6.33
CA ILE A 91 1.81 0.32 -5.94
C ILE A 91 0.53 1.15 -5.99
N LYS A 92 -0.41 0.82 -6.89
CA LYS A 92 -1.69 1.54 -6.96
C LYS A 92 -2.73 0.83 -6.10
N ALA A 93 -3.25 1.53 -5.10
CA ALA A 93 -4.36 1.03 -4.30
C ALA A 93 -5.68 1.19 -5.06
N VAL A 94 -6.49 0.15 -5.02
CA VAL A 94 -7.82 0.05 -5.65
C VAL A 94 -8.83 -0.35 -4.60
N ARG A 95 -9.87 0.46 -4.42
CA ARG A 95 -10.97 0.16 -3.49
C ARG A 95 -11.97 -0.74 -4.19
N VAL A 96 -12.03 -2.01 -3.78
CA VAL A 96 -12.85 -3.03 -4.44
C VAL A 96 -14.29 -2.97 -3.91
N LYS A 97 -15.21 -2.62 -4.81
CA LYS A 97 -16.67 -2.72 -4.60
C LYS A 97 -17.28 -3.93 -5.32
N GLY A 98 -16.73 -4.28 -6.47
CA GLY A 98 -17.19 -5.30 -7.36
C GLY A 98 -16.34 -5.35 -8.62
N LEU A 99 -16.78 -6.04 -9.66
CA LEU A 99 -16.04 -6.21 -10.93
C LEU A 99 -15.71 -4.87 -11.61
N ASP A 100 -16.57 -3.87 -11.48
CA ASP A 100 -16.35 -2.55 -12.09
C ASP A 100 -15.10 -1.85 -11.56
N SER A 101 -14.62 -2.23 -10.37
CA SER A 101 -13.39 -1.67 -9.79
C SER A 101 -12.12 -2.01 -10.59
N PHE A 102 -12.20 -2.95 -11.52
CA PHE A 102 -11.06 -3.43 -12.32
C PHE A 102 -11.03 -2.88 -13.75
N ILE A 103 -12.04 -2.11 -14.17
CA ILE A 103 -12.21 -1.65 -15.57
C ILE A 103 -11.00 -0.82 -16.03
N ASP A 104 -10.49 0.06 -15.17
CA ASP A 104 -9.40 0.98 -15.53
C ASP A 104 -8.00 0.39 -15.32
N LEU A 105 -7.87 -0.79 -14.70
CA LEU A 105 -6.57 -1.38 -14.37
C LEU A 105 -5.66 -1.58 -15.58
N PRO A 106 -6.16 -1.97 -16.76
CA PRO A 106 -5.32 -2.13 -17.97
C PRO A 106 -4.56 -0.86 -18.37
N SER A 107 -5.05 0.32 -17.97
CA SER A 107 -4.41 1.60 -18.28
C SER A 107 -3.22 1.96 -17.37
N TYR A 108 -3.09 1.29 -16.22
CA TYR A 108 -2.02 1.56 -15.26
C TYR A 108 -0.77 0.75 -15.56
N LYS A 109 0.38 1.44 -15.62
CA LYS A 109 1.71 0.83 -15.70
C LYS A 109 2.38 0.95 -14.34
N VAL A 110 2.04 0.06 -13.42
CA VAL A 110 2.52 0.06 -12.03
C VAL A 110 3.17 -1.27 -11.67
N SER A 111 3.94 -1.30 -10.59
CA SER A 111 4.67 -2.50 -10.14
C SER A 111 3.75 -3.53 -9.51
N ALA A 112 2.69 -3.08 -8.85
CA ALA A 112 1.67 -3.94 -8.23
C ALA A 112 0.38 -3.15 -8.01
N PHE A 113 -0.73 -3.88 -7.81
CA PHE A 113 -1.98 -3.34 -7.31
C PHE A 113 -2.20 -3.78 -5.86
N LEU A 114 -2.61 -2.86 -5.00
CA LEU A 114 -3.08 -3.17 -3.66
C LEU A 114 -4.61 -3.12 -3.68
N LEU A 115 -5.26 -4.25 -3.44
CA LEU A 115 -6.72 -4.33 -3.39
C LEU A 115 -7.19 -4.15 -1.95
N ASP A 116 -7.90 -3.06 -1.69
CA ASP A 116 -8.43 -2.71 -0.37
C ASP A 116 -9.96 -2.81 -0.35
N THR A 117 -10.52 -3.13 0.80
CA THR A 117 -11.98 -3.16 0.97
C THR A 117 -12.55 -1.76 0.87
N TYR A 118 -13.59 -1.61 0.04
CA TYR A 118 -14.37 -0.37 0.02
C TYR A 118 -15.24 -0.26 1.28
N SER A 119 -15.13 0.86 1.97
CA SER A 119 -16.04 1.24 3.04
C SER A 119 -16.54 2.65 2.79
N GLU A 120 -17.85 2.83 2.78
CA GLU A 120 -18.45 4.13 2.57
C GLU A 120 -18.08 5.11 3.69
N GLY A 121 -17.51 6.26 3.32
CA GLY A 121 -17.11 7.32 4.26
C GLY A 121 -15.82 7.11 5.03
N GLN A 122 -15.07 5.99 4.85
CA GLN A 122 -13.79 5.76 5.51
C GLN A 122 -12.69 5.31 4.54
N GLN A 123 -11.50 5.84 4.71
CA GLN A 123 -10.31 5.47 3.95
C GLN A 123 -9.54 4.37 4.69
N GLY A 124 -10.06 3.12 4.65
CA GLY A 124 -9.44 1.93 5.25
C GLY A 124 -9.73 1.71 6.74
N GLY A 125 -9.47 0.50 7.23
CA GLY A 125 -9.54 0.17 8.66
C GLY A 125 -10.92 -0.22 9.21
N THR A 126 -11.88 -0.60 8.37
CA THR A 126 -13.27 -0.89 8.80
C THR A 126 -13.51 -2.32 9.28
N GLY A 127 -12.53 -3.22 9.12
CA GLY A 127 -12.68 -4.64 9.45
C GLY A 127 -13.59 -5.43 8.50
N GLN A 128 -14.19 -4.77 7.49
CA GLN A 128 -14.96 -5.47 6.46
C GLN A 128 -14.04 -6.05 5.40
N VAL A 129 -14.40 -7.20 4.85
CA VAL A 129 -13.70 -7.86 3.75
C VAL A 129 -14.58 -7.88 2.50
N PHE A 130 -13.97 -7.68 1.32
CA PHE A 130 -14.63 -7.91 0.05
C PHE A 130 -14.55 -9.40 -0.35
N ASP A 131 -15.29 -9.82 -1.39
CA ASP A 131 -15.13 -11.19 -1.90
C ASP A 131 -13.73 -11.39 -2.50
N TRP A 132 -12.90 -12.14 -1.78
CA TRP A 132 -11.54 -12.46 -2.22
C TRP A 132 -11.46 -13.26 -3.53
N GLY A 133 -12.56 -13.80 -4.02
CA GLY A 133 -12.65 -14.38 -5.38
C GLY A 133 -12.36 -13.36 -6.47
N LEU A 134 -12.67 -12.07 -6.21
CA LEU A 134 -12.40 -10.97 -7.14
C LEU A 134 -10.90 -10.66 -7.31
N VAL A 135 -10.03 -11.12 -6.41
CA VAL A 135 -8.57 -10.94 -6.53
C VAL A 135 -8.04 -11.48 -7.85
N ASN A 136 -8.66 -12.56 -8.39
CA ASN A 136 -8.24 -13.14 -9.67
C ASN A 136 -8.45 -12.19 -10.85
N GLU A 137 -9.40 -11.26 -10.77
CA GLU A 137 -9.56 -10.22 -11.80
C GLU A 137 -8.36 -9.26 -11.78
N GLY A 138 -7.97 -8.79 -10.59
CA GLY A 138 -6.80 -7.90 -10.46
C GLY A 138 -5.50 -8.54 -10.93
N LYS A 139 -5.31 -9.84 -10.69
CA LYS A 139 -4.10 -10.58 -11.10
C LYS A 139 -3.86 -10.62 -12.61
N LYS A 140 -4.88 -10.38 -13.42
CA LYS A 140 -4.74 -10.29 -14.90
C LYS A 140 -3.87 -9.11 -15.30
N TYR A 141 -3.70 -8.12 -14.43
CA TYR A 141 -3.04 -6.84 -14.74
C TYR A 141 -1.70 -6.66 -14.01
N GLY A 142 -1.36 -7.56 -13.10
CA GLY A 142 -0.08 -7.52 -12.39
C GLY A 142 -0.11 -8.21 -11.02
N PRO A 143 1.01 -8.13 -10.26
CA PRO A 143 1.07 -8.61 -8.89
C PRO A 143 0.01 -7.92 -8.02
N VAL A 144 -0.67 -8.70 -7.17
CA VAL A 144 -1.72 -8.19 -6.28
C VAL A 144 -1.32 -8.35 -4.82
N ILE A 145 -1.36 -7.25 -4.09
CA ILE A 145 -1.27 -7.21 -2.64
C ILE A 145 -2.69 -7.12 -2.11
N LEU A 146 -3.08 -8.03 -1.24
CA LEU A 146 -4.41 -8.05 -0.64
C LEU A 146 -4.39 -7.25 0.67
N ALA A 147 -5.32 -6.32 0.82
CA ALA A 147 -5.49 -5.50 2.01
C ALA A 147 -6.98 -5.40 2.38
N GLY A 148 -7.26 -4.64 3.44
CA GLY A 148 -8.62 -4.35 3.91
C GLY A 148 -9.23 -5.48 4.74
N GLY A 149 -9.45 -5.21 6.03
CA GLY A 149 -10.12 -6.11 6.96
C GLY A 149 -9.36 -7.40 7.28
N LEU A 150 -8.07 -7.50 6.94
CA LEU A 150 -7.26 -8.65 7.32
C LEU A 150 -6.88 -8.59 8.80
N ASP A 151 -6.99 -9.74 9.45
CA ASP A 151 -6.63 -9.96 10.85
C ASP A 151 -6.03 -11.37 11.04
N PRO A 152 -5.48 -11.69 12.23
CA PRO A 152 -4.90 -13.01 12.49
C PRO A 152 -5.87 -14.18 12.32
N ALA A 153 -7.18 -13.96 12.47
CA ALA A 153 -8.18 -15.03 12.35
C ALA A 153 -8.53 -15.33 10.89
N ASN A 154 -8.41 -14.36 9.98
CA ASN A 154 -8.87 -14.50 8.59
C ASN A 154 -7.74 -14.51 7.54
N VAL A 155 -6.54 -14.00 7.85
CA VAL A 155 -5.45 -13.82 6.87
C VAL A 155 -5.01 -15.14 6.24
N THR A 156 -4.93 -16.22 6.98
CA THR A 156 -4.57 -17.54 6.44
C THR A 156 -5.58 -18.02 5.39
N HIS A 157 -6.87 -17.86 5.68
CA HIS A 157 -7.93 -18.20 4.73
C HIS A 157 -7.90 -17.30 3.49
N ALA A 158 -7.67 -16.00 3.67
CA ALA A 158 -7.52 -15.04 2.59
C ALA A 158 -6.37 -15.44 1.64
N ILE A 159 -5.20 -15.77 2.18
CA ILE A 159 -4.03 -16.23 1.41
C ILE A 159 -4.36 -17.51 0.63
N GLN A 160 -4.97 -18.49 1.27
CA GLN A 160 -5.33 -19.77 0.63
C GLN A 160 -6.32 -19.58 -0.52
N LYS A 161 -7.35 -18.75 -0.32
CA LYS A 161 -8.41 -18.48 -1.29
C LYS A 161 -7.93 -17.60 -2.43
N ALA A 162 -7.31 -16.48 -2.11
CA ALA A 162 -6.91 -15.47 -3.09
C ALA A 162 -5.54 -15.74 -3.72
N LYS A 163 -4.63 -16.42 -3.02
CA LYS A 163 -3.22 -16.63 -3.42
C LYS A 163 -2.60 -15.32 -3.95
N PRO A 164 -2.64 -14.21 -3.17
CA PRO A 164 -2.09 -12.94 -3.60
C PRO A 164 -0.56 -13.01 -3.66
N TYR A 165 0.07 -11.99 -4.25
CA TYR A 165 1.53 -11.82 -4.20
C TYR A 165 2.01 -11.47 -2.78
N GLY A 166 1.20 -10.70 -2.03
CA GLY A 166 1.45 -10.30 -0.66
C GLY A 166 0.16 -9.93 0.08
N VAL A 167 0.26 -9.76 1.38
CA VAL A 167 -0.81 -9.27 2.26
C VAL A 167 -0.30 -8.16 3.16
#